data_6ffc2944715e1cde3b34b8f584b00fc1
#
_entry.id   6ffc2944715e1cde3b34b8f584b00fc1
#
_cell.length_a   1.000
_cell.length_b   1.000
_cell.length_c   1.000
_cell.angle_alpha   90.00
_cell.angle_beta   90.00
_cell.angle_gamma   90.00
#
_symmetry.space_group_name_H-M   'P 1'
#
loop_
_entity.id
_entity.type
_entity.pdbx_description
1 polymer ?
#
loop_
_entity_poly.entity_id
_entity_poly.type
_entity_poly.pdbx_seq_one_letter_code
_entity_poly.pdbx_strand_id
1 'polypeptide(L)'
;MTWLLNWREVAVLDANAEALGVKVSDLMAAAGKALAHKAATMAPEGEILILCGPGNNGGDGFVAALELIEFGGTVRLIASHKSQKGEVAQSFRTKCPSVEVWKEGCDFGTPSLLIDCLLGVGLKGAPRGNIAKMIDWVKPNNPPLVLACDIPSGLGSKKFLAADATVTFHAEKQDMLYIDVGEVTVAPLPWPPETVNCGPGDALCYPPLDPSAHKGERGRVLIVGGGPYHGAPILAGRAAARIGCDLIHVAMPRNAVDRATWPDHLIPERLFDEDHLGERARDEIFKLLDEKSFDAVLIGPGLGRLEETTNMAREIIEKLSELEIPTVIDADAIYALDEGVWPKGLTGVATPHAQELRMWAWDEEPSNILAAEDIPSESRVIIRTGSVDQLTGLEGRYCECIGGHPRMATGGTGDLLAGAVAGLLAQGMTPWSASRLACYVMRVAGMMTANEFGPGLLASDVPPHIARALSNITAD
;
A
#
# COMPACT_ATOMS: atom_id res chain seq x y z
N MET A 1 -12.02 -9.01 6.26
CA MET A 1 -11.53 -7.98 5.35
C MET A 1 -12.63 -7.75 4.32
N THR A 2 -12.97 -6.51 4.02
CA THR A 2 -14.14 -6.17 3.19
C THR A 2 -13.78 -5.52 1.86
N TRP A 3 -12.50 -5.23 1.64
CA TRP A 3 -12.02 -4.60 0.40
C TRP A 3 -11.24 -5.58 -0.47
N LEU A 4 -11.18 -5.25 -1.77
CA LEU A 4 -10.43 -6.00 -2.77
C LEU A 4 -8.93 -5.70 -2.64
N LEU A 5 -8.10 -6.72 -2.79
CA LEU A 5 -6.66 -6.59 -2.68
C LEU A 5 -5.99 -6.50 -4.06
N ASN A 6 -5.00 -5.64 -4.17
CA ASN A 6 -4.02 -5.72 -5.25
C ASN A 6 -2.83 -6.63 -4.83
N TRP A 7 -1.95 -6.96 -5.77
CA TRP A 7 -0.84 -7.87 -5.51
C TRP A 7 0.18 -7.35 -4.46
N ARG A 8 0.31 -6.01 -4.34
CA ARG A 8 1.21 -5.40 -3.34
C ARG A 8 0.63 -5.53 -1.94
N GLU A 9 -0.66 -5.28 -1.82
CA GLU A 9 -1.36 -5.44 -0.53
C GLU A 9 -1.28 -6.88 -0.02
N VAL A 10 -1.40 -7.89 -0.91
CA VAL A 10 -1.20 -9.29 -0.52
C VAL A 10 0.21 -9.51 0.04
N ALA A 11 1.24 -9.01 -0.64
CA ALA A 11 2.62 -9.15 -0.17
C ALA A 11 2.85 -8.41 1.17
N VAL A 12 2.24 -7.24 1.36
CA VAL A 12 2.27 -6.48 2.64
C VAL A 12 1.67 -7.31 3.77
N LEU A 13 0.51 -7.93 3.53
CA LEU A 13 -0.18 -8.73 4.54
C LEU A 13 0.63 -9.98 4.91
N ASP A 14 1.22 -10.67 3.93
CA ASP A 14 2.09 -11.84 4.18
C ASP A 14 3.31 -11.43 5.04
N ALA A 15 3.96 -10.33 4.71
CA ALA A 15 5.11 -9.84 5.46
C ALA A 15 4.73 -9.37 6.88
N ASN A 16 3.56 -8.75 7.05
CA ASN A 16 3.05 -8.36 8.37
C ASN A 16 2.71 -9.59 9.21
N ALA A 17 2.10 -10.63 8.62
CA ALA A 17 1.83 -11.89 9.31
C ALA A 17 3.13 -12.56 9.79
N GLU A 18 4.17 -12.59 8.96
CA GLU A 18 5.49 -13.12 9.32
C GLU A 18 6.12 -12.32 10.47
N ALA A 19 6.05 -11.00 10.44
CA ALA A 19 6.53 -10.13 11.51
C ALA A 19 5.76 -10.34 12.84
N LEU A 20 4.51 -10.77 12.77
CA LEU A 20 3.70 -11.18 13.92
C LEU A 20 3.96 -12.63 14.37
N GLY A 21 4.94 -13.33 13.75
CA GLY A 21 5.38 -14.67 14.13
C GLY A 21 4.63 -15.81 13.43
N VAL A 22 3.81 -15.53 12.43
CA VAL A 22 3.18 -16.56 11.60
C VAL A 22 4.22 -17.14 10.65
N LYS A 23 4.37 -18.46 10.64
CA LYS A 23 5.32 -19.11 9.74
C LYS A 23 4.73 -19.21 8.33
N VAL A 24 5.53 -18.89 7.33
CA VAL A 24 5.17 -19.06 5.91
C VAL A 24 4.71 -20.51 5.62
N SER A 25 5.30 -21.50 6.30
CA SER A 25 4.89 -22.92 6.20
C SER A 25 3.44 -23.15 6.64
N ASP A 26 2.97 -22.43 7.64
CA ASP A 26 1.62 -22.59 8.19
C ASP A 26 0.58 -21.92 7.28
N LEU A 27 0.92 -20.77 6.70
CA LEU A 27 0.09 -20.13 5.66
C LEU A 27 -0.03 -21.03 4.44
N MET A 28 1.07 -21.53 3.90
CA MET A 28 1.10 -22.42 2.75
C MET A 28 0.35 -23.74 3.03
N ALA A 29 0.50 -24.31 4.23
CA ALA A 29 -0.24 -25.49 4.65
C ALA A 29 -1.75 -25.24 4.66
N ALA A 30 -2.20 -24.10 5.20
CA ALA A 30 -3.62 -23.74 5.22
C ALA A 30 -4.19 -23.50 3.81
N ALA A 31 -3.42 -22.80 2.96
CA ALA A 31 -3.80 -22.53 1.57
C ALA A 31 -3.97 -23.84 0.78
N GLY A 32 -2.98 -24.72 0.82
CA GLY A 32 -3.02 -26.00 0.12
C GLY A 32 -4.12 -26.94 0.63
N LYS A 33 -4.41 -26.94 1.95
CA LYS A 33 -5.55 -27.69 2.52
C LYS A 33 -6.89 -27.18 2.00
N ALA A 34 -7.10 -25.87 1.98
CA ALA A 34 -8.32 -25.27 1.44
C ALA A 34 -8.52 -25.66 -0.04
N LEU A 35 -7.43 -25.60 -0.82
CA LEU A 35 -7.44 -25.99 -2.22
C LEU A 35 -7.79 -27.49 -2.40
N ALA A 36 -7.19 -28.37 -1.58
CA ALA A 36 -7.48 -29.81 -1.59
C ALA A 36 -8.96 -30.11 -1.27
N HIS A 37 -9.53 -29.47 -0.27
CA HIS A 37 -10.95 -29.65 0.09
C HIS A 37 -11.89 -29.22 -1.05
N LYS A 38 -11.65 -28.08 -1.69
CA LYS A 38 -12.44 -27.65 -2.85
C LYS A 38 -12.27 -28.62 -4.01
N ALA A 39 -11.06 -29.07 -4.29
CA ALA A 39 -10.77 -30.04 -5.34
C ALA A 39 -11.49 -31.39 -5.12
N ALA A 40 -11.46 -31.93 -3.90
CA ALA A 40 -12.16 -33.17 -3.56
C ALA A 40 -13.68 -33.04 -3.68
N THR A 41 -14.25 -31.84 -3.49
CA THR A 41 -15.66 -31.56 -3.71
C THR A 41 -16.00 -31.48 -5.20
N MET A 42 -15.12 -30.88 -6.01
CA MET A 42 -15.34 -30.72 -7.47
C MET A 42 -15.15 -32.03 -8.24
N ALA A 43 -14.21 -32.86 -7.84
CA ALA A 43 -13.90 -34.14 -8.48
C ALA A 43 -13.64 -35.23 -7.40
N PRO A 44 -14.71 -35.81 -6.83
CA PRO A 44 -14.58 -36.84 -5.80
C PRO A 44 -13.98 -38.15 -6.32
N GLU A 45 -13.98 -38.36 -7.61
CA GLU A 45 -13.43 -39.54 -8.28
C GLU A 45 -12.57 -39.16 -9.50
N GLY A 46 -11.64 -40.04 -9.86
CA GLY A 46 -10.76 -39.86 -11.02
C GLY A 46 -9.39 -39.25 -10.67
N GLU A 47 -8.58 -39.02 -11.70
CA GLU A 47 -7.25 -38.42 -11.54
C GLU A 47 -7.34 -36.90 -11.43
N ILE A 48 -6.64 -36.32 -10.46
CA ILE A 48 -6.46 -34.87 -10.30
C ILE A 48 -5.05 -34.51 -10.79
N LEU A 49 -4.98 -33.70 -11.84
CA LEU A 49 -3.72 -33.15 -12.36
C LEU A 49 -3.43 -31.80 -11.73
N ILE A 50 -2.29 -31.66 -11.06
CA ILE A 50 -1.86 -30.41 -10.43
C ILE A 50 -0.65 -29.84 -11.16
N LEU A 51 -0.74 -28.61 -11.65
CA LEU A 51 0.33 -27.90 -12.31
C LEU A 51 0.98 -26.91 -11.36
N CYS A 52 2.25 -27.12 -11.02
CA CYS A 52 2.97 -26.32 -10.03
C CYS A 52 4.00 -25.37 -10.67
N GLY A 53 3.86 -24.08 -10.39
CA GLY A 53 4.86 -23.05 -10.71
C GLY A 53 6.07 -23.09 -9.79
N PRO A 54 7.08 -22.22 -9.99
CA PRO A 54 8.30 -22.20 -9.17
C PRO A 54 8.18 -21.40 -7.88
N GLY A 55 7.09 -20.67 -7.65
CA GLY A 55 6.85 -19.79 -6.49
C GLY A 55 5.98 -20.42 -5.41
N ASN A 56 5.46 -19.58 -4.51
CA ASN A 56 4.60 -20.01 -3.40
C ASN A 56 3.31 -20.68 -3.88
N ASN A 57 2.69 -20.18 -4.95
CA ASN A 57 1.49 -20.78 -5.54
C ASN A 57 1.71 -22.27 -5.93
N GLY A 58 2.91 -22.59 -6.48
CA GLY A 58 3.31 -23.97 -6.70
C GLY A 58 3.52 -24.75 -5.39
N GLY A 59 3.94 -24.05 -4.33
CA GLY A 59 4.04 -24.60 -2.97
C GLY A 59 2.69 -25.05 -2.43
N ASP A 60 1.66 -24.21 -2.58
CA ASP A 60 0.28 -24.52 -2.22
C ASP A 60 -0.23 -25.77 -2.96
N GLY A 61 0.13 -25.89 -4.26
CA GLY A 61 -0.17 -27.05 -5.08
C GLY A 61 0.49 -28.35 -4.56
N PHE A 62 1.73 -28.29 -4.05
CA PHE A 62 2.37 -29.47 -3.42
C PHE A 62 1.69 -29.87 -2.12
N VAL A 63 1.28 -28.90 -1.29
CA VAL A 63 0.49 -29.18 -0.09
C VAL A 63 -0.85 -29.79 -0.46
N ALA A 64 -1.55 -29.22 -1.44
CA ALA A 64 -2.83 -29.77 -1.91
C ALA A 64 -2.70 -31.21 -2.40
N ALA A 65 -1.59 -31.53 -3.10
CA ALA A 65 -1.32 -32.90 -3.53
C ALA A 65 -1.15 -33.87 -2.33
N LEU A 66 -0.39 -33.47 -1.31
CA LEU A 66 -0.20 -34.30 -0.11
C LEU A 66 -1.53 -34.59 0.61
N GLU A 67 -2.36 -33.55 0.80
CA GLU A 67 -3.68 -33.68 1.43
C GLU A 67 -4.63 -34.56 0.59
N LEU A 68 -4.65 -34.39 -0.74
CA LEU A 68 -5.49 -35.21 -1.62
C LEU A 68 -5.06 -36.69 -1.61
N ILE A 69 -3.75 -36.97 -1.57
CA ILE A 69 -3.23 -38.34 -1.43
C ILE A 69 -3.63 -38.92 -0.06
N GLU A 70 -3.60 -38.12 1.01
CA GLU A 70 -4.05 -38.55 2.34
C GLU A 70 -5.55 -38.88 2.35
N PHE A 71 -6.35 -38.17 1.56
CA PHE A 71 -7.77 -38.48 1.35
C PHE A 71 -8.01 -39.72 0.46
N GLY A 72 -6.94 -40.36 -0.07
CA GLY A 72 -7.02 -41.52 -0.95
C GLY A 72 -7.24 -41.16 -2.42
N GLY A 73 -7.10 -39.92 -2.80
CA GLY A 73 -7.25 -39.43 -4.20
C GLY A 73 -6.06 -39.87 -5.09
N THR A 74 -6.34 -39.99 -6.39
CA THR A 74 -5.31 -40.26 -7.40
C THR A 74 -4.79 -38.91 -7.91
N VAL A 75 -3.54 -38.57 -7.61
CA VAL A 75 -2.94 -37.27 -7.93
C VAL A 75 -1.71 -37.44 -8.82
N ARG A 76 -1.68 -36.60 -9.86
CA ARG A 76 -0.51 -36.45 -10.73
C ARG A 76 0.02 -35.01 -10.64
N LEU A 77 1.32 -34.87 -10.39
CA LEU A 77 2.00 -33.59 -10.20
C LEU A 77 2.94 -33.29 -11.38
N ILE A 78 2.77 -32.15 -12.02
CA ILE A 78 3.67 -31.64 -13.04
C ILE A 78 4.19 -30.25 -12.64
N ALA A 79 5.48 -30.13 -12.37
CA ALA A 79 6.13 -28.89 -12.05
C ALA A 79 6.76 -28.23 -13.29
N SER A 80 6.64 -26.91 -13.41
CA SER A 80 7.21 -26.14 -14.51
C SER A 80 8.76 -26.09 -14.49
N HIS A 81 9.36 -26.31 -13.31
CA HIS A 81 10.79 -26.21 -13.05
C HIS A 81 11.30 -27.35 -12.16
N LYS A 82 12.61 -27.62 -12.22
CA LYS A 82 13.25 -28.70 -11.42
C LYS A 82 13.28 -28.40 -9.91
N SER A 83 13.27 -27.12 -9.53
CA SER A 83 13.30 -26.64 -8.14
C SER A 83 12.34 -25.50 -7.92
N GLN A 84 12.00 -25.24 -6.67
CA GLN A 84 11.24 -24.09 -6.22
C GLN A 84 12.16 -22.92 -5.89
N LYS A 85 11.63 -21.69 -5.96
CA LYS A 85 12.39 -20.48 -5.59
C LYS A 85 12.49 -20.29 -4.08
N GLY A 86 11.47 -20.72 -3.32
CA GLY A 86 11.42 -20.59 -1.85
C GLY A 86 11.71 -21.92 -1.15
N GLU A 87 12.39 -21.85 0.00
CA GLU A 87 12.76 -23.03 0.80
C GLU A 87 11.53 -23.80 1.30
N VAL A 88 10.48 -23.08 1.73
CA VAL A 88 9.22 -23.67 2.22
C VAL A 88 8.54 -24.46 1.11
N ALA A 89 8.34 -23.87 -0.06
CA ALA A 89 7.75 -24.56 -1.21
C ALA A 89 8.61 -25.77 -1.66
N GLN A 90 9.94 -25.61 -1.64
CA GLN A 90 10.86 -26.72 -1.93
C GLN A 90 10.75 -27.85 -0.91
N SER A 91 10.57 -27.53 0.36
CA SER A 91 10.38 -28.52 1.43
C SER A 91 9.10 -29.35 1.19
N PHE A 92 7.98 -28.73 0.83
CA PHE A 92 6.74 -29.45 0.49
C PHE A 92 6.89 -30.31 -0.76
N ARG A 93 7.53 -29.77 -1.81
CA ARG A 93 7.84 -30.55 -3.01
C ARG A 93 8.61 -31.85 -2.71
N THR A 94 9.60 -31.79 -1.83
CA THR A 94 10.41 -32.95 -1.48
C THR A 94 9.64 -34.07 -0.74
N LYS A 95 8.53 -33.71 -0.11
CA LYS A 95 7.63 -34.65 0.56
C LYS A 95 6.69 -35.39 -0.41
N CYS A 96 6.47 -34.82 -1.62
CA CYS A 96 5.60 -35.44 -2.61
C CYS A 96 6.26 -36.70 -3.18
N PRO A 97 5.53 -37.83 -3.29
CA PRO A 97 6.09 -39.12 -3.70
C PRO A 97 6.61 -39.14 -5.15
N SER A 98 6.02 -38.37 -6.03
CA SER A 98 6.43 -38.22 -7.43
C SER A 98 6.09 -36.85 -7.94
N VAL A 99 7.05 -36.17 -8.58
CA VAL A 99 6.86 -34.85 -9.24
C VAL A 99 7.51 -34.90 -10.62
N GLU A 100 6.69 -34.92 -11.67
CA GLU A 100 7.18 -34.81 -13.04
C GLU A 100 7.65 -33.37 -13.30
N VAL A 101 8.71 -33.20 -14.09
CA VAL A 101 9.10 -31.89 -14.61
C VAL A 101 8.60 -31.75 -16.03
N TRP A 102 7.82 -30.72 -16.29
CA TRP A 102 7.21 -30.47 -17.57
C TRP A 102 8.28 -30.35 -18.69
N LYS A 103 7.98 -30.98 -19.81
CA LYS A 103 8.72 -30.87 -21.08
C LYS A 103 7.74 -30.96 -22.25
N GLU A 104 8.14 -30.46 -23.39
CA GLU A 104 7.33 -30.62 -24.62
C GLU A 104 7.11 -32.10 -24.91
N GLY A 105 5.85 -32.48 -25.22
CA GLY A 105 5.47 -33.87 -25.42
C GLY A 105 5.09 -34.64 -24.15
N CYS A 106 5.00 -33.99 -22.98
CA CYS A 106 4.35 -34.58 -21.82
C CYS A 106 2.93 -35.06 -22.20
N ASP A 107 2.57 -36.24 -21.76
CA ASP A 107 1.20 -36.73 -21.88
C ASP A 107 0.28 -35.94 -20.95
N PHE A 108 -0.87 -35.50 -21.47
CA PHE A 108 -1.87 -34.80 -20.64
C PHE A 108 -2.67 -35.77 -19.79
N GLY A 109 -2.90 -36.97 -20.30
CA GLY A 109 -3.80 -37.94 -19.69
C GLY A 109 -5.29 -37.55 -19.85
N THR A 110 -6.10 -38.09 -18.94
CA THR A 110 -7.54 -37.80 -18.85
C THR A 110 -7.96 -37.41 -17.45
N PRO A 111 -7.44 -36.29 -16.92
CA PRO A 111 -7.77 -35.86 -15.55
C PRO A 111 -9.25 -35.48 -15.46
N SER A 112 -9.89 -35.79 -14.34
CA SER A 112 -11.23 -35.31 -13.97
C SER A 112 -11.23 -33.87 -13.51
N LEU A 113 -10.10 -33.39 -12.99
CA LEU A 113 -9.88 -32.02 -12.55
C LEU A 113 -8.42 -31.61 -12.81
N LEU A 114 -8.23 -30.40 -13.31
CA LEU A 114 -6.94 -29.74 -13.34
C LEU A 114 -6.89 -28.67 -12.25
N ILE A 115 -5.83 -28.67 -11.42
CA ILE A 115 -5.55 -27.60 -10.46
C ILE A 115 -4.41 -26.73 -11.01
N ASP A 116 -4.70 -25.45 -11.22
CA ASP A 116 -3.76 -24.45 -11.70
C ASP A 116 -3.06 -23.77 -10.51
N CYS A 117 -1.85 -24.20 -10.22
CA CYS A 117 -0.94 -23.59 -9.25
C CYS A 117 0.32 -23.04 -9.94
N LEU A 118 0.22 -22.59 -11.21
CA LEU A 118 1.39 -22.09 -11.93
C LEU A 118 1.82 -20.72 -11.47
N LEU A 119 0.88 -19.77 -11.34
CA LEU A 119 1.11 -18.37 -10.98
C LEU A 119 -0.01 -17.84 -10.11
N GLY A 120 0.34 -17.11 -9.04
CA GLY A 120 -0.57 -16.26 -8.27
C GLY A 120 -0.40 -14.77 -8.60
N VAL A 121 -0.88 -13.89 -7.71
CA VAL A 121 -0.90 -12.42 -7.91
C VAL A 121 0.47 -11.77 -8.11
N GLY A 122 1.58 -12.41 -7.79
CA GLY A 122 2.94 -11.84 -7.90
C GLY A 122 3.50 -11.73 -9.34
N LEU A 123 2.72 -12.03 -10.39
CA LEU A 123 3.18 -11.96 -11.77
C LEU A 123 3.21 -10.51 -12.27
N LYS A 124 4.38 -10.07 -12.77
CA LYS A 124 4.50 -8.82 -13.53
C LYS A 124 4.45 -9.09 -15.03
N GLY A 125 3.35 -8.71 -15.67
CA GLY A 125 3.11 -8.87 -17.12
C GLY A 125 2.66 -10.28 -17.51
N ALA A 126 2.75 -10.63 -18.82
CA ALA A 126 2.26 -11.91 -19.32
C ALA A 126 3.16 -13.10 -18.90
N PRO A 127 2.60 -14.32 -18.73
CA PRO A 127 3.34 -15.54 -18.51
C PRO A 127 4.45 -15.77 -19.55
N ARG A 128 5.61 -16.30 -19.12
CA ARG A 128 6.79 -16.51 -19.96
C ARG A 128 7.39 -17.90 -19.78
N GLY A 129 8.27 -18.29 -20.70
CA GLY A 129 9.03 -19.56 -20.60
C GLY A 129 8.15 -20.79 -20.51
N ASN A 130 8.51 -21.73 -19.64
CA ASN A 130 7.78 -22.99 -19.46
C ASN A 130 6.34 -22.79 -19.04
N ILE A 131 6.05 -21.80 -18.19
CA ILE A 131 4.68 -21.55 -17.72
C ILE A 131 3.78 -21.14 -18.88
N ALA A 132 4.24 -20.24 -19.76
CA ALA A 132 3.49 -19.86 -20.96
C ALA A 132 3.22 -21.07 -21.87
N LYS A 133 4.21 -21.95 -22.04
CA LYS A 133 4.08 -23.17 -22.83
C LYS A 133 3.13 -24.19 -22.17
N MET A 134 3.12 -24.29 -20.84
CA MET A 134 2.18 -25.13 -20.10
C MET A 134 0.74 -24.65 -20.26
N ILE A 135 0.50 -23.34 -20.20
CA ILE A 135 -0.83 -22.76 -20.47
C ILE A 135 -1.28 -23.11 -21.90
N ASP A 136 -0.38 -22.95 -22.89
CA ASP A 136 -0.68 -23.32 -24.27
C ASP A 136 -0.88 -24.83 -24.44
N TRP A 137 -0.27 -25.68 -23.64
CA TRP A 137 -0.43 -27.12 -23.65
C TRP A 137 -1.76 -27.55 -23.00
N VAL A 138 -2.26 -26.85 -21.98
CA VAL A 138 -3.55 -27.13 -21.33
C VAL A 138 -4.73 -26.82 -22.27
N LYS A 139 -4.72 -25.67 -22.96
CA LYS A 139 -5.84 -25.17 -23.74
C LYS A 139 -6.42 -26.18 -24.76
N PRO A 140 -5.62 -26.80 -25.63
CA PRO A 140 -6.16 -27.79 -26.62
C PRO A 140 -6.61 -29.09 -25.98
N ASN A 141 -6.14 -29.44 -24.78
CA ASN A 141 -6.51 -30.65 -24.06
C ASN A 141 -7.88 -30.53 -23.36
N ASN A 142 -8.35 -29.28 -23.14
CA ASN A 142 -9.66 -28.96 -22.62
C ASN A 142 -10.12 -29.83 -21.44
N PRO A 143 -9.43 -29.75 -20.27
CA PRO A 143 -9.80 -30.53 -19.07
C PRO A 143 -11.28 -30.25 -18.72
N PRO A 144 -12.02 -31.23 -18.15
CA PRO A 144 -13.44 -31.06 -17.86
C PRO A 144 -13.72 -30.03 -16.80
N LEU A 145 -12.80 -29.85 -15.83
CA LEU A 145 -12.88 -28.86 -14.75
C LEU A 145 -11.50 -28.28 -14.49
N VAL A 146 -11.46 -26.97 -14.20
CA VAL A 146 -10.23 -26.24 -13.79
C VAL A 146 -10.49 -25.52 -12.47
N LEU A 147 -9.64 -25.79 -11.48
CA LEU A 147 -9.61 -25.07 -10.20
C LEU A 147 -8.34 -24.22 -10.13
N ALA A 148 -8.48 -22.91 -9.99
CA ALA A 148 -7.33 -22.01 -9.83
C ALA A 148 -6.98 -21.81 -8.35
N CYS A 149 -5.67 -21.77 -8.08
CA CYS A 149 -5.11 -21.41 -6.79
C CYS A 149 -4.76 -19.93 -6.78
N ASP A 150 -5.28 -19.18 -5.86
CA ASP A 150 -5.18 -17.73 -5.65
C ASP A 150 -5.84 -16.91 -6.75
N ILE A 151 -5.38 -17.00 -7.98
CA ILE A 151 -5.97 -16.46 -9.20
C ILE A 151 -5.69 -17.40 -10.39
N PRO A 152 -6.52 -17.40 -11.44
CA PRO A 152 -6.19 -18.08 -12.68
C PRO A 152 -4.86 -17.61 -13.25
N SER A 153 -3.95 -18.53 -13.55
CA SER A 153 -2.60 -18.19 -14.00
C SER A 153 -2.57 -17.33 -15.24
N GLY A 154 -1.98 -16.15 -15.15
CA GLY A 154 -1.91 -15.17 -16.24
C GLY A 154 -3.13 -14.26 -16.36
N LEU A 155 -4.01 -14.21 -15.35
CA LEU A 155 -5.15 -13.29 -15.28
C LEU A 155 -4.74 -11.87 -15.69
N GLY A 156 -5.60 -11.16 -16.42
CA GLY A 156 -5.30 -9.83 -16.96
C GLY A 156 -4.39 -9.81 -18.20
N SER A 157 -3.87 -10.95 -18.66
CA SER A 157 -3.09 -11.05 -19.89
C SER A 157 -3.84 -11.83 -20.99
N LYS A 158 -3.40 -11.68 -22.25
CA LYS A 158 -3.95 -12.48 -23.37
C LYS A 158 -3.66 -13.99 -23.21
N LYS A 159 -2.76 -14.35 -22.32
CA LYS A 159 -2.34 -15.73 -22.08
C LYS A 159 -2.66 -16.12 -20.63
N PHE A 160 -3.92 -16.37 -20.35
CA PHE A 160 -4.38 -16.87 -19.06
C PHE A 160 -5.08 -18.23 -19.19
N LEU A 161 -5.16 -18.97 -18.11
CA LEU A 161 -5.85 -20.22 -17.99
C LEU A 161 -7.22 -19.97 -17.34
N ALA A 162 -8.30 -20.13 -18.08
CA ALA A 162 -9.65 -19.96 -17.55
C ALA A 162 -9.94 -21.04 -16.49
N ALA A 163 -10.70 -20.69 -15.46
CA ALA A 163 -11.06 -21.58 -14.36
C ALA A 163 -12.57 -21.65 -14.14
N ASP A 164 -13.07 -22.83 -13.74
CA ASP A 164 -14.47 -23.06 -13.33
C ASP A 164 -14.69 -22.65 -11.87
N ALA A 165 -13.61 -22.71 -11.05
CA ALA A 165 -13.59 -22.22 -9.69
C ALA A 165 -12.21 -21.68 -9.32
N THR A 166 -12.19 -20.76 -8.35
CA THR A 166 -10.96 -20.17 -7.78
C THR A 166 -11.00 -20.20 -6.26
N VAL A 167 -10.00 -20.79 -5.63
CA VAL A 167 -9.73 -20.63 -4.20
C VAL A 167 -8.71 -19.54 -4.03
N THR A 168 -9.13 -18.42 -3.47
CA THR A 168 -8.26 -17.26 -3.21
C THR A 168 -8.06 -17.04 -1.72
N PHE A 169 -7.02 -16.30 -1.33
CA PHE A 169 -6.62 -16.10 0.05
C PHE A 169 -6.74 -14.64 0.44
N HIS A 170 -6.98 -14.39 1.74
CA HIS A 170 -7.15 -13.06 2.36
C HIS A 170 -8.47 -12.37 1.99
N ALA A 171 -8.64 -11.99 0.74
CA ALA A 171 -9.81 -11.41 0.13
C ALA A 171 -9.77 -11.64 -1.39
N GLU A 172 -10.84 -11.30 -2.07
CA GLU A 172 -10.88 -11.25 -3.52
C GLU A 172 -9.88 -10.22 -4.05
N LYS A 173 -9.37 -10.44 -5.28
CA LYS A 173 -8.41 -9.53 -5.92
C LYS A 173 -9.11 -8.61 -6.91
N GLN A 174 -8.63 -7.38 -7.02
CA GLN A 174 -9.19 -6.38 -7.95
C GLN A 174 -9.28 -6.91 -9.39
N ASP A 175 -8.27 -7.65 -9.83
CA ASP A 175 -8.24 -8.21 -11.20
C ASP A 175 -9.34 -9.24 -11.48
N MET A 176 -9.97 -9.82 -10.44
CA MET A 176 -11.08 -10.78 -10.59
C MET A 176 -12.42 -10.13 -10.93
N LEU A 177 -12.58 -8.81 -10.70
CA LEU A 177 -13.85 -8.11 -10.94
C LEU A 177 -14.26 -8.06 -12.42
N TYR A 178 -13.29 -8.08 -13.32
CA TYR A 178 -13.51 -7.79 -14.74
C TYR A 178 -13.36 -9.01 -15.65
N ILE A 179 -12.98 -10.15 -15.07
CA ILE A 179 -12.71 -11.39 -15.82
C ILE A 179 -13.39 -12.52 -15.09
N ASP A 180 -14.07 -13.38 -15.85
CA ASP A 180 -14.68 -14.60 -15.30
C ASP A 180 -13.58 -15.54 -14.79
N VAL A 181 -13.60 -15.78 -13.49
CA VAL A 181 -12.66 -16.65 -12.75
C VAL A 181 -13.39 -17.85 -12.13
N GLY A 182 -14.62 -18.10 -12.53
CA GLY A 182 -15.48 -19.14 -11.99
C GLY A 182 -16.01 -18.83 -10.58
N GLU A 183 -16.43 -19.86 -9.87
CA GLU A 183 -16.92 -19.74 -8.49
C GLU A 183 -15.78 -19.38 -7.53
N VAL A 184 -15.82 -18.19 -6.92
CA VAL A 184 -14.78 -17.73 -5.98
C VAL A 184 -15.03 -18.22 -4.56
N THR A 185 -14.03 -18.81 -3.95
CA THR A 185 -14.01 -19.18 -2.53
C THR A 185 -12.84 -18.47 -1.85
N VAL A 186 -13.11 -17.56 -0.91
CA VAL A 186 -12.07 -16.94 -0.08
C VAL A 186 -11.78 -17.87 1.10
N ALA A 187 -10.60 -18.50 1.09
CA ALA A 187 -10.19 -19.41 2.15
C ALA A 187 -9.57 -18.63 3.34
N PRO A 188 -9.97 -18.96 4.58
CA PRO A 188 -9.36 -18.36 5.76
C PRO A 188 -7.91 -18.86 5.93
N LEU A 189 -6.99 -17.94 6.26
CA LEU A 189 -5.63 -18.26 6.64
C LEU A 189 -5.42 -18.03 8.16
N PRO A 190 -4.49 -18.76 8.81
CA PRO A 190 -4.25 -18.68 10.24
C PRO A 190 -3.38 -17.47 10.62
N TRP A 191 -3.88 -16.26 10.40
CA TRP A 191 -3.17 -15.05 10.76
C TRP A 191 -3.90 -14.24 11.85
N PRO A 192 -3.16 -13.49 12.68
CA PRO A 192 -3.74 -12.59 13.65
C PRO A 192 -4.56 -11.49 12.96
N PRO A 193 -5.66 -11.02 13.57
CA PRO A 193 -6.43 -9.88 13.04
C PRO A 193 -5.58 -8.62 12.81
N GLU A 194 -4.53 -8.45 13.60
CA GLU A 194 -3.57 -7.34 13.54
C GLU A 194 -2.74 -7.32 12.26
N THR A 195 -2.72 -8.41 11.49
CA THR A 195 -2.02 -8.51 10.20
C THR A 195 -2.45 -7.41 9.21
N VAL A 196 -3.71 -6.96 9.29
CA VAL A 196 -4.23 -5.89 8.44
C VAL A 196 -3.74 -4.49 8.83
N ASN A 197 -3.19 -4.32 10.02
CA ASN A 197 -2.69 -3.05 10.53
C ASN A 197 -1.39 -2.62 9.83
N CYS A 198 -1.00 -1.35 10.03
CA CYS A 198 0.29 -0.86 9.56
C CYS A 198 1.42 -1.69 10.18
N GLY A 199 2.39 -2.10 9.38
CA GLY A 199 3.48 -2.95 9.83
C GLY A 199 4.72 -2.85 8.94
N PRO A 200 5.77 -3.64 9.22
CA PRO A 200 7.00 -3.62 8.43
C PRO A 200 6.79 -4.01 6.96
N GLY A 201 5.77 -4.82 6.66
CA GLY A 201 5.42 -5.19 5.28
C GLY A 201 5.07 -3.99 4.39
N ASP A 202 4.60 -2.88 4.97
CA ASP A 202 4.29 -1.66 4.20
C ASP A 202 5.52 -1.10 3.47
N ALA A 203 6.75 -1.45 3.91
CA ALA A 203 7.99 -1.12 3.22
C ALA A 203 8.09 -1.72 1.81
N LEU A 204 7.38 -2.81 1.50
CA LEU A 204 7.33 -3.40 0.16
C LEU A 204 6.69 -2.46 -0.88
N CYS A 205 5.93 -1.46 -0.42
CA CYS A 205 5.37 -0.41 -1.28
C CYS A 205 6.34 0.74 -1.52
N TYR A 206 7.45 0.84 -0.77
CA TYR A 206 8.44 1.89 -0.96
C TYR A 206 9.14 1.78 -2.32
N PRO A 207 9.26 2.88 -3.07
CA PRO A 207 9.86 2.84 -4.40
C PRO A 207 11.33 2.39 -4.35
N PRO A 208 11.77 1.48 -5.23
CA PRO A 208 13.14 1.03 -5.26
C PRO A 208 14.09 2.17 -5.61
N LEU A 209 15.32 2.11 -5.09
CA LEU A 209 16.39 3.06 -5.45
C LEU A 209 16.89 2.71 -6.85
N ASP A 210 16.74 3.67 -7.79
CA ASP A 210 17.35 3.55 -9.11
C ASP A 210 18.77 4.11 -9.06
N PRO A 211 19.82 3.29 -9.34
CA PRO A 211 21.21 3.76 -9.34
C PRO A 211 21.50 4.83 -10.43
N SER A 212 20.63 4.96 -11.41
CA SER A 212 20.74 5.95 -12.50
C SER A 212 19.93 7.22 -12.27
N ALA A 213 19.16 7.30 -11.17
CA ALA A 213 18.30 8.44 -10.89
C ALA A 213 19.06 9.76 -10.72
N HIS A 214 18.48 10.83 -11.23
CA HIS A 214 18.99 12.20 -11.09
C HIS A 214 18.18 12.99 -10.04
N LYS A 215 18.75 14.09 -9.60
CA LYS A 215 18.11 15.03 -8.65
C LYS A 215 16.71 15.45 -9.13
N GLY A 216 15.71 15.26 -8.28
CA GLY A 216 14.30 15.58 -8.52
C GLY A 216 13.47 14.40 -9.04
N GLU A 217 14.06 13.25 -9.39
CA GLU A 217 13.32 12.07 -9.85
C GLU A 217 12.68 11.28 -8.70
N ARG A 218 13.10 11.54 -7.45
CA ARG A 218 12.50 10.97 -6.25
C ARG A 218 11.48 11.92 -5.59
N GLY A 219 10.92 12.80 -6.38
CA GLY A 219 9.81 13.65 -6.00
C GLY A 219 10.20 15.07 -5.58
N ARG A 220 9.25 15.95 -5.85
CA ARG A 220 9.27 17.37 -5.50
C ARG A 220 8.01 17.70 -4.72
N VAL A 221 8.19 18.16 -3.49
CA VAL A 221 7.08 18.57 -2.61
C VAL A 221 7.02 20.08 -2.51
N LEU A 222 5.84 20.64 -2.63
CA LEU A 222 5.54 21.99 -2.17
C LEU A 222 4.79 21.90 -0.83
N ILE A 223 5.28 22.61 0.17
CA ILE A 223 4.61 22.78 1.46
C ILE A 223 4.11 24.21 1.55
N VAL A 224 2.79 24.38 1.64
CA VAL A 224 2.13 25.68 1.83
C VAL A 224 1.71 25.80 3.27
N GLY A 225 2.34 26.70 4.00
CA GLY A 225 2.10 26.81 5.43
C GLY A 225 2.72 28.06 6.04
N GLY A 226 2.78 28.06 7.37
CA GLY A 226 3.33 29.19 8.11
C GLY A 226 2.42 30.41 8.12
N GLY A 227 2.75 31.29 9.00
CA GLY A 227 2.03 32.50 9.38
C GLY A 227 2.35 32.70 10.84
N PRO A 228 1.40 32.48 11.73
CA PRO A 228 1.69 32.58 13.17
C PRO A 228 2.69 31.51 13.63
N TYR A 229 2.75 30.33 12.96
CA TYR A 229 3.60 29.20 13.38
C TYR A 229 4.55 28.77 12.24
N HIS A 230 5.67 29.46 12.11
CA HIS A 230 6.67 29.20 11.06
C HIS A 230 7.46 27.89 11.21
N GLY A 231 7.46 27.26 12.40
CA GLY A 231 8.17 26.01 12.66
C GLY A 231 7.50 24.76 12.06
N ALA A 232 6.17 24.76 11.98
CA ALA A 232 5.38 23.62 11.53
C ALA A 232 5.72 23.19 10.07
N PRO A 233 5.70 24.06 9.05
CA PRO A 233 6.05 23.67 7.69
C PRO A 233 7.53 23.26 7.53
N ILE A 234 8.44 23.77 8.37
CA ILE A 234 9.85 23.37 8.39
C ILE A 234 9.99 21.95 8.96
N LEU A 235 9.26 21.60 10.03
CA LEU A 235 9.22 20.23 10.55
C LEU A 235 8.68 19.26 9.51
N ALA A 236 7.58 19.60 8.84
CA ALA A 236 7.03 18.81 7.74
C ALA A 236 8.07 18.59 6.63
N GLY A 237 8.76 19.65 6.21
CA GLY A 237 9.82 19.57 5.21
C GLY A 237 11.00 18.68 5.62
N ARG A 238 11.40 18.72 6.89
CA ARG A 238 12.43 17.81 7.40
C ARG A 238 12.01 16.34 7.34
N ALA A 239 10.74 16.04 7.64
CA ALA A 239 10.22 14.69 7.54
C ALA A 239 10.14 14.22 6.08
N ALA A 240 9.65 15.08 5.16
CA ALA A 240 9.63 14.79 3.73
C ALA A 240 11.01 14.47 3.17
N ALA A 241 12.04 15.21 3.56
CA ALA A 241 13.43 14.93 3.19
C ALA A 241 13.92 13.59 3.76
N ARG A 242 13.61 13.28 5.01
CA ARG A 242 14.09 12.07 5.69
C ARG A 242 13.37 10.80 5.28
N ILE A 243 12.18 10.91 4.67
CA ILE A 243 11.49 9.79 4.04
C ILE A 243 11.92 9.54 2.59
N GLY A 244 12.90 10.33 2.07
CA GLY A 244 13.55 10.09 0.80
C GLY A 244 13.13 10.99 -0.37
N CYS A 245 12.35 12.05 -0.14
CA CYS A 245 12.01 13.04 -1.15
C CYS A 245 13.22 13.94 -1.48
N ASP A 246 13.44 14.27 -2.76
CA ASP A 246 14.62 14.98 -3.24
C ASP A 246 14.55 16.49 -3.06
N LEU A 247 13.44 17.12 -3.43
CA LEU A 247 13.29 18.56 -3.47
C LEU A 247 12.07 18.99 -2.65
N ILE A 248 12.30 19.81 -1.63
CA ILE A 248 11.25 20.29 -0.74
C ILE A 248 11.24 21.81 -0.76
N HIS A 249 10.20 22.37 -1.35
CA HIS A 249 9.91 23.78 -1.37
C HIS A 249 8.93 24.11 -0.24
N VAL A 250 9.20 25.18 0.50
CA VAL A 250 8.36 25.61 1.62
C VAL A 250 7.93 27.04 1.41
N ALA A 251 6.66 27.23 1.03
CA ALA A 251 6.05 28.52 0.75
C ALA A 251 5.41 29.09 2.02
N MET A 252 5.89 30.23 2.47
CA MET A 252 5.44 30.91 3.69
C MET A 252 5.36 32.43 3.49
N PRO A 253 4.59 33.15 4.36
CA PRO A 253 4.63 34.60 4.44
C PRO A 253 6.05 35.11 4.66
N ARG A 254 6.39 36.27 4.11
CA ARG A 254 7.77 36.81 4.14
C ARG A 254 8.33 36.95 5.55
N ASN A 255 7.56 37.43 6.52
CA ASN A 255 8.02 37.58 7.90
C ASN A 255 8.25 36.24 8.59
N ALA A 256 7.50 35.19 8.22
CA ALA A 256 7.71 33.83 8.69
C ALA A 256 9.02 33.25 8.12
N VAL A 257 9.28 33.46 6.81
CA VAL A 257 10.55 33.09 6.18
C VAL A 257 11.74 33.79 6.82
N ASP A 258 11.62 35.10 7.06
CA ASP A 258 12.72 35.93 7.60
C ASP A 258 13.05 35.59 9.07
N ARG A 259 12.07 35.09 9.84
CA ARG A 259 12.26 34.64 11.23
C ARG A 259 12.80 33.21 11.35
N ALA A 260 12.64 32.41 10.31
CA ALA A 260 12.96 30.99 10.36
C ALA A 260 14.46 30.70 10.28
N THR A 261 14.90 29.63 10.94
CA THR A 261 16.22 29.04 10.70
C THR A 261 16.07 27.91 9.68
N TRP A 262 16.65 28.11 8.52
CA TRP A 262 16.49 27.19 7.38
C TRP A 262 17.52 26.06 7.41
N PRO A 263 17.08 24.80 7.34
CA PRO A 263 17.96 23.68 7.02
C PRO A 263 18.44 23.76 5.57
N ASP A 264 19.67 23.34 5.31
CA ASP A 264 20.33 23.43 3.99
C ASP A 264 19.59 22.70 2.84
N HIS A 265 18.74 21.72 3.19
CA HIS A 265 18.01 20.88 2.23
C HIS A 265 16.59 21.36 1.93
N LEU A 266 16.11 22.42 2.59
CA LEU A 266 14.80 23.02 2.31
C LEU A 266 14.97 24.28 1.45
N ILE A 267 14.07 24.45 0.49
CA ILE A 267 14.05 25.59 -0.45
C ILE A 267 12.95 26.54 -0.01
N PRO A 268 13.27 27.72 0.57
CA PRO A 268 12.26 28.69 0.94
C PRO A 268 11.65 29.37 -0.28
N GLU A 269 10.32 29.38 -0.35
CA GLU A 269 9.54 30.19 -1.28
C GLU A 269 8.91 31.34 -0.49
N ARG A 270 9.50 32.51 -0.62
CA ARG A 270 9.13 33.70 0.13
C ARG A 270 8.00 34.43 -0.55
N LEU A 271 6.80 34.33 0.00
CA LEU A 271 5.59 34.96 -0.55
C LEU A 271 5.49 36.44 -0.14
N PHE A 272 4.68 37.20 -0.89
CA PHE A 272 4.57 38.64 -0.69
C PHE A 272 3.84 39.06 0.58
N ASP A 273 2.91 38.24 1.02
CA ASP A 273 2.14 38.49 2.24
C ASP A 273 3.05 38.54 3.47
N GLU A 274 2.74 39.42 4.43
CA GLU A 274 3.64 39.70 5.53
C GLU A 274 3.60 38.63 6.62
N ASP A 275 2.46 38.46 7.26
CA ASP A 275 2.33 37.64 8.48
C ASP A 275 1.36 36.48 8.33
N HIS A 276 0.47 36.48 7.35
CA HIS A 276 -0.48 35.43 7.02
C HIS A 276 -0.66 35.33 5.51
N LEU A 277 -1.15 34.20 5.03
CA LEU A 277 -1.38 33.98 3.61
C LEU A 277 -2.81 34.39 3.22
N GLY A 278 -2.94 35.13 2.14
CA GLY A 278 -4.20 35.60 1.59
C GLY A 278 -4.23 35.52 0.05
N GLU A 279 -5.02 36.38 -0.59
CA GLU A 279 -5.22 36.35 -2.06
C GLU A 279 -3.93 36.53 -2.86
N ARG A 280 -3.01 37.36 -2.40
CA ARG A 280 -1.72 37.56 -3.09
C ARG A 280 -0.88 36.30 -3.06
N ALA A 281 -0.81 35.63 -1.91
CA ALA A 281 -0.12 34.35 -1.77
C ALA A 281 -0.73 33.29 -2.68
N ARG A 282 -2.07 33.24 -2.81
CA ARG A 282 -2.75 32.35 -3.74
C ARG A 282 -2.24 32.52 -5.16
N ASP A 283 -2.21 33.76 -5.65
CA ASP A 283 -1.79 34.04 -7.03
C ASP A 283 -0.32 33.65 -7.28
N GLU A 284 0.54 33.87 -6.26
CA GLU A 284 1.94 33.45 -6.34
C GLU A 284 2.09 31.92 -6.30
N ILE A 285 1.29 31.23 -5.48
CA ILE A 285 1.29 29.77 -5.42
C ILE A 285 0.77 29.20 -6.74
N PHE A 286 -0.26 29.74 -7.34
CA PHE A 286 -0.73 29.33 -8.67
C PHE A 286 0.36 29.49 -9.72
N LYS A 287 1.04 30.63 -9.74
CA LYS A 287 2.19 30.85 -10.62
C LYS A 287 3.32 29.85 -10.35
N LEU A 288 3.60 29.55 -9.10
CA LEU A 288 4.62 28.58 -8.72
C LEU A 288 4.26 27.16 -9.21
N LEU A 289 2.98 26.78 -9.14
CA LEU A 289 2.47 25.50 -9.66
C LEU A 289 2.55 25.43 -11.21
N ASP A 290 2.35 26.54 -11.89
CA ASP A 290 2.46 26.62 -13.36
C ASP A 290 3.93 26.60 -13.84
N GLU A 291 4.84 27.23 -13.08
CA GLU A 291 6.26 27.35 -13.47
C GLU A 291 7.12 26.15 -13.06
N LYS A 292 6.74 25.45 -11.99
CA LYS A 292 7.49 24.31 -11.44
C LYS A 292 6.59 23.07 -11.35
N SER A 293 7.13 21.94 -11.74
CA SER A 293 6.44 20.66 -11.54
C SER A 293 6.60 20.21 -10.09
N PHE A 294 5.49 19.98 -9.41
CA PHE A 294 5.45 19.35 -8.10
C PHE A 294 4.72 18.01 -8.20
N ASP A 295 5.25 17.00 -7.52
CA ASP A 295 4.69 15.65 -7.53
C ASP A 295 3.71 15.44 -6.37
N ALA A 296 3.79 16.29 -5.33
CA ALA A 296 2.79 16.36 -4.26
C ALA A 296 2.81 17.73 -3.57
N VAL A 297 1.70 18.10 -2.96
CA VAL A 297 1.55 19.32 -2.15
C VAL A 297 1.07 18.98 -0.75
N LEU A 298 1.67 19.60 0.26
CA LEU A 298 1.15 19.64 1.62
C LEU A 298 0.65 21.05 1.92
N ILE A 299 -0.59 21.17 2.38
CA ILE A 299 -1.17 22.45 2.77
C ILE A 299 -1.71 22.37 4.21
N GLY A 300 -1.42 23.39 5.02
CA GLY A 300 -2.02 23.51 6.36
C GLY A 300 -1.08 23.78 7.52
N PRO A 301 0.12 23.19 7.60
CA PRO A 301 0.99 23.36 8.77
C PRO A 301 1.22 24.82 9.13
N GLY A 302 0.67 25.24 10.28
CA GLY A 302 0.89 26.58 10.84
C GLY A 302 0.30 27.76 10.08
N LEU A 303 -0.71 27.54 9.22
CA LEU A 303 -1.37 28.61 8.42
C LEU A 303 -2.08 29.64 9.29
N GLY A 304 -2.67 29.23 10.41
CA GLY A 304 -3.64 30.05 11.14
C GLY A 304 -5.03 29.98 10.53
N ARG A 305 -6.01 30.58 11.22
CA ARG A 305 -7.46 30.41 10.92
C ARG A 305 -8.15 31.73 10.59
N LEU A 306 -7.46 32.66 9.94
CA LEU A 306 -8.08 33.85 9.43
C LEU A 306 -9.00 33.46 8.25
N GLU A 307 -10.15 34.13 8.12
CA GLU A 307 -11.10 33.86 7.04
C GLU A 307 -10.46 33.93 5.66
N GLU A 308 -9.65 34.98 5.44
CA GLU A 308 -8.89 35.17 4.19
C GLU A 308 -7.94 33.99 3.91
N THR A 309 -7.22 33.51 4.94
CA THR A 309 -6.32 32.35 4.82
C THR A 309 -7.08 31.07 4.54
N THR A 310 -8.22 30.87 5.19
CA THR A 310 -9.08 29.70 4.97
C THR A 310 -9.65 29.68 3.53
N ASN A 311 -10.10 30.83 3.03
CA ASN A 311 -10.59 30.96 1.65
C ASN A 311 -9.46 30.70 0.63
N MET A 312 -8.28 31.27 0.86
CA MET A 312 -7.09 31.00 0.05
C MET A 312 -6.76 29.52 0.01
N ALA A 313 -6.77 28.83 1.16
CA ALA A 313 -6.49 27.42 1.24
C ALA A 313 -7.50 26.58 0.44
N ARG A 314 -8.81 26.94 0.49
CA ARG A 314 -9.85 26.29 -0.30
C ARG A 314 -9.58 26.41 -1.81
N GLU A 315 -9.31 27.62 -2.29
CA GLU A 315 -9.03 27.86 -3.70
C GLU A 315 -7.77 27.12 -4.19
N ILE A 316 -6.75 27.01 -3.34
CA ILE A 316 -5.55 26.21 -3.67
C ILE A 316 -5.90 24.72 -3.75
N ILE A 317 -6.68 24.17 -2.82
CA ILE A 317 -7.11 22.77 -2.84
C ILE A 317 -7.92 22.48 -4.12
N GLU A 318 -8.82 23.37 -4.52
CA GLU A 318 -9.57 23.25 -5.77
C GLU A 318 -8.63 23.24 -6.99
N LYS A 319 -7.65 24.15 -7.02
CA LYS A 319 -6.64 24.20 -8.09
C LYS A 319 -5.77 22.94 -8.17
N LEU A 320 -5.38 22.38 -7.03
CA LEU A 320 -4.60 21.14 -6.96
C LEU A 320 -5.40 19.94 -7.48
N SER A 321 -6.71 19.93 -7.23
CA SER A 321 -7.60 18.91 -7.81
C SER A 321 -7.69 19.03 -9.34
N GLU A 322 -7.81 20.25 -9.89
CA GLU A 322 -7.80 20.47 -11.35
C GLU A 322 -6.49 20.04 -12.01
N LEU A 323 -5.38 20.23 -11.32
CA LEU A 323 -4.04 19.85 -11.79
C LEU A 323 -3.71 18.36 -11.53
N GLU A 324 -4.61 17.61 -10.88
CA GLU A 324 -4.42 16.21 -10.49
C GLU A 324 -3.16 15.98 -9.64
N ILE A 325 -2.75 16.99 -8.84
CA ILE A 325 -1.57 16.88 -7.96
C ILE A 325 -1.99 16.24 -6.63
N PRO A 326 -1.38 15.10 -6.23
CA PRO A 326 -1.64 14.47 -4.95
C PRO A 326 -1.40 15.44 -3.78
N THR A 327 -2.38 15.54 -2.87
CA THR A 327 -2.38 16.57 -1.85
C THR A 327 -2.54 16.00 -0.44
N VAL A 328 -1.74 16.49 0.50
CA VAL A 328 -1.96 16.28 1.94
C VAL A 328 -2.59 17.53 2.53
N ILE A 329 -3.72 17.36 3.22
CA ILE A 329 -4.45 18.42 3.92
C ILE A 329 -4.28 18.18 5.42
N ASP A 330 -3.63 19.10 6.11
CA ASP A 330 -3.31 18.97 7.52
C ASP A 330 -3.66 20.23 8.32
N ALA A 331 -3.81 20.09 9.61
CA ALA A 331 -3.93 21.17 10.56
C ALA A 331 -4.96 22.24 10.15
N ASP A 332 -4.53 23.51 10.03
CA ASP A 332 -5.46 24.62 9.78
C ASP A 332 -6.13 24.57 8.39
N ALA A 333 -5.59 23.84 7.40
CA ALA A 333 -6.25 23.68 6.10
C ALA A 333 -7.48 22.74 6.15
N ILE A 334 -7.63 21.92 7.18
CA ILE A 334 -8.85 21.11 7.38
C ILE A 334 -10.08 21.99 7.57
N TYR A 335 -9.91 23.20 8.10
CA TYR A 335 -10.99 24.17 8.26
C TYR A 335 -11.43 24.83 6.94
N ALA A 336 -10.69 24.60 5.85
CA ALA A 336 -11.07 25.04 4.51
C ALA A 336 -11.98 24.03 3.79
N LEU A 337 -12.14 22.82 4.33
CA LEU A 337 -12.98 21.77 3.77
C LEU A 337 -14.45 22.02 4.09
N ASP A 338 -15.34 21.68 3.17
CA ASP A 338 -16.77 21.68 3.41
C ASP A 338 -17.16 20.55 4.35
N GLU A 339 -18.17 20.79 5.20
CA GLU A 339 -18.63 19.83 6.20
C GLU A 339 -19.04 18.49 5.57
N GLY A 340 -18.42 17.40 6.01
CA GLY A 340 -18.72 16.04 5.56
C GLY A 340 -18.37 15.74 4.09
N VAL A 341 -17.60 16.61 3.42
CA VAL A 341 -17.33 16.45 1.98
C VAL A 341 -15.82 16.39 1.70
N TRP A 342 -15.41 15.38 0.95
CA TRP A 342 -14.07 15.36 0.35
C TRP A 342 -14.00 16.26 -0.89
N PRO A 343 -12.92 17.02 -1.10
CA PRO A 343 -12.79 17.89 -2.27
C PRO A 343 -12.94 17.09 -3.58
N LYS A 344 -13.80 17.59 -4.46
CA LYS A 344 -14.15 16.90 -5.70
C LYS A 344 -12.91 16.67 -6.57
N GLY A 345 -12.72 15.44 -7.03
CA GLY A 345 -11.59 15.07 -7.91
C GLY A 345 -10.23 14.95 -7.20
N LEU A 346 -10.10 15.40 -5.96
CA LEU A 346 -8.82 15.42 -5.27
C LEU A 346 -8.35 13.99 -4.91
N THR A 347 -7.14 13.67 -5.33
CA THR A 347 -6.37 12.52 -4.84
C THR A 347 -5.50 12.97 -3.67
N GLY A 348 -5.57 12.28 -2.52
CA GLY A 348 -4.76 12.73 -1.40
C GLY A 348 -5.10 12.14 -0.04
N VAL A 349 -4.55 12.77 0.98
CA VAL A 349 -4.66 12.35 2.38
C VAL A 349 -5.03 13.54 3.25
N ALA A 350 -6.00 13.37 4.14
CA ALA A 350 -6.24 14.31 5.24
C ALA A 350 -5.76 13.69 6.56
N THR A 351 -5.13 14.51 7.43
CA THR A 351 -4.50 14.04 8.68
C THR A 351 -5.11 14.66 9.94
N PRO A 352 -6.47 14.71 10.07
CA PRO A 352 -7.11 15.36 11.21
C PRO A 352 -6.81 14.64 12.54
N HIS A 353 -6.61 15.41 13.59
CA HIS A 353 -6.78 14.86 14.94
C HIS A 353 -8.29 14.73 15.28
N ALA A 354 -8.62 14.06 16.40
CA ALA A 354 -10.02 13.74 16.73
C ALA A 354 -10.96 14.96 16.77
N GLN A 355 -10.48 16.14 17.14
CA GLN A 355 -11.31 17.36 17.19
C GLN A 355 -11.52 17.96 15.78
N GLU A 356 -10.49 18.00 14.95
CA GLU A 356 -10.56 18.45 13.56
C GLU A 356 -11.47 17.53 12.75
N LEU A 357 -11.32 16.21 12.89
CA LEU A 357 -12.21 15.27 12.23
C LEU A 357 -13.67 15.47 12.65
N ARG A 358 -13.94 15.64 13.94
CA ARG A 358 -15.30 15.87 14.43
C ARG A 358 -15.91 17.17 13.88
N MET A 359 -15.12 18.20 13.74
CA MET A 359 -15.54 19.48 13.17
C MET A 359 -15.82 19.34 11.67
N TRP A 360 -14.91 18.68 10.92
CA TRP A 360 -15.06 18.49 9.48
C TRP A 360 -16.14 17.46 9.13
N ALA A 361 -16.12 16.32 9.79
CA ALA A 361 -17.05 15.23 9.50
C ALA A 361 -18.49 15.52 9.92
N TRP A 362 -18.68 16.44 10.88
CA TRP A 362 -19.98 16.70 11.49
C TRP A 362 -20.58 15.40 12.04
N ASP A 363 -21.64 14.88 11.48
CA ASP A 363 -22.26 13.61 11.85
C ASP A 363 -21.92 12.46 10.86
N GLU A 364 -21.05 12.70 9.89
CA GLU A 364 -20.69 11.71 8.86
C GLU A 364 -19.55 10.78 9.32
N GLU A 365 -19.64 9.51 8.93
CA GLU A 365 -18.52 8.57 9.10
C GLU A 365 -17.42 8.87 8.05
N PRO A 366 -16.13 8.71 8.38
CA PRO A 366 -15.03 8.95 7.45
C PRO A 366 -15.16 8.20 6.13
N SER A 367 -15.72 7.00 6.12
CA SER A 367 -15.97 6.21 4.91
C SER A 367 -16.98 6.87 3.96
N ASN A 368 -17.99 7.57 4.51
CA ASN A 368 -19.00 8.29 3.73
C ASN A 368 -18.39 9.55 3.10
N ILE A 369 -17.56 10.28 3.85
CA ILE A 369 -16.84 11.47 3.36
C ILE A 369 -15.98 11.11 2.13
N LEU A 370 -15.32 9.96 2.17
CA LEU A 370 -14.44 9.49 1.10
C LEU A 370 -15.20 8.93 -0.11
N ALA A 371 -16.46 8.52 0.06
CA ALA A 371 -17.22 7.84 -0.97
C ALA A 371 -17.29 8.65 -2.26
N ALA A 372 -17.01 8.00 -3.38
CA ALA A 372 -17.12 8.55 -4.72
C ALA A 372 -17.18 7.41 -5.74
N GLU A 373 -17.81 7.68 -6.88
CA GLU A 373 -17.87 6.77 -8.01
C GLU A 373 -16.70 7.03 -8.97
N ASP A 374 -16.26 5.99 -9.66
CA ASP A 374 -15.26 6.04 -10.76
C ASP A 374 -13.89 6.63 -10.40
N ILE A 375 -13.42 6.44 -9.16
CA ILE A 375 -12.07 6.82 -8.75
C ILE A 375 -11.25 5.63 -8.26
N PRO A 376 -9.91 5.66 -8.40
CA PRO A 376 -9.05 4.57 -7.91
C PRO A 376 -9.21 4.34 -6.40
N SER A 377 -9.32 3.08 -6.00
CA SER A 377 -9.64 2.67 -4.62
C SER A 377 -8.62 3.08 -3.56
N GLU A 378 -7.41 3.42 -3.96
CA GLU A 378 -6.33 3.87 -3.06
C GLU A 378 -6.11 5.39 -3.09
N SER A 379 -6.98 6.17 -3.78
CA SER A 379 -6.76 7.59 -4.07
C SER A 379 -7.09 8.55 -2.93
N ARG A 380 -7.83 8.11 -1.91
CA ARG A 380 -8.26 8.98 -0.80
C ARG A 380 -8.10 8.27 0.53
N VAL A 381 -7.55 8.99 1.52
CA VAL A 381 -7.37 8.47 2.88
C VAL A 381 -7.61 9.57 3.91
N ILE A 382 -8.28 9.22 4.99
CA ILE A 382 -8.33 10.00 6.22
C ILE A 382 -7.50 9.27 7.27
N ILE A 383 -6.48 9.92 7.80
CA ILE A 383 -5.71 9.46 8.96
C ILE A 383 -6.21 10.21 10.19
N ARG A 384 -7.03 9.58 11.00
CA ARG A 384 -7.36 10.13 12.32
C ARG A 384 -6.18 9.91 13.25
N THR A 385 -5.43 10.97 13.51
CA THR A 385 -4.22 10.91 14.35
C THR A 385 -4.56 10.81 15.84
N GLY A 386 -3.76 10.04 16.59
CA GLY A 386 -3.98 9.84 18.02
C GLY A 386 -2.96 8.93 18.68
N SER A 387 -3.30 8.36 19.86
CA SER A 387 -2.50 7.30 20.50
C SER A 387 -2.43 6.04 19.64
N VAL A 388 -3.48 5.79 18.87
CA VAL A 388 -3.56 4.86 17.74
C VAL A 388 -4.02 5.68 16.55
N ASP A 389 -3.27 5.66 15.45
CA ASP A 389 -3.72 6.29 14.22
C ASP A 389 -4.70 5.35 13.53
N GLN A 390 -5.84 5.88 13.09
CA GLN A 390 -6.87 5.13 12.36
C GLN A 390 -6.92 5.61 10.92
N LEU A 391 -6.68 4.70 10.00
CA LEU A 391 -6.67 4.98 8.58
C LEU A 391 -7.95 4.45 7.96
N THR A 392 -8.70 5.34 7.33
CA THR A 392 -9.90 5.02 6.55
C THR A 392 -9.63 5.35 5.09
N GLY A 393 -9.86 4.40 4.21
CA GLY A 393 -9.76 4.55 2.77
C GLY A 393 -11.07 4.22 2.08
N LEU A 394 -11.07 4.24 0.75
CA LEU A 394 -12.20 3.85 -0.08
C LEU A 394 -12.51 2.35 0.01
N GLU A 395 -13.70 1.97 -0.43
CA GLU A 395 -14.14 0.57 -0.55
C GLU A 395 -14.05 -0.20 0.78
N GLY A 396 -14.27 0.47 1.91
CA GLY A 396 -14.22 -0.13 3.24
C GLY A 396 -12.82 -0.45 3.76
N ARG A 397 -11.77 0.12 3.14
CA ARG A 397 -10.41 0.02 3.66
C ARG A 397 -10.30 0.66 5.03
N TYR A 398 -9.86 -0.12 5.99
CA TYR A 398 -9.61 0.34 7.35
C TYR A 398 -8.43 -0.42 7.95
N CYS A 399 -7.54 0.30 8.60
CA CYS A 399 -6.51 -0.29 9.44
C CYS A 399 -6.09 0.67 10.55
N GLU A 400 -5.37 0.15 11.52
CA GLU A 400 -4.80 0.93 12.62
C GLU A 400 -3.28 0.93 12.55
N CYS A 401 -2.66 1.98 13.09
CA CYS A 401 -1.24 2.02 13.36
C CYS A 401 -1.02 2.13 14.86
N ILE A 402 -0.59 1.03 15.46
CA ILE A 402 -0.38 0.87 16.91
C ILE A 402 1.12 1.01 17.22
N GLY A 403 1.45 1.39 18.45
CA GLY A 403 2.83 1.53 18.90
C GLY A 403 3.24 2.99 19.05
N GLY A 404 4.55 3.25 18.93
CA GLY A 404 5.12 4.57 19.23
C GLY A 404 5.30 4.79 20.73
N HIS A 405 5.56 6.04 21.11
CA HIS A 405 5.84 6.41 22.50
C HIS A 405 4.93 7.58 22.93
N PRO A 406 4.38 7.58 24.16
CA PRO A 406 3.47 8.64 24.62
C PRO A 406 4.06 10.05 24.53
N ARG A 407 5.37 10.19 24.58
CA ARG A 407 6.06 11.49 24.44
C ARG A 407 5.95 12.08 23.03
N MET A 408 5.54 11.28 22.03
CA MET A 408 5.19 11.76 20.70
C MET A 408 3.93 12.65 20.70
N ALA A 409 3.15 12.68 21.77
CA ALA A 409 2.07 13.66 21.98
C ALA A 409 2.67 15.05 22.32
N THR A 410 3.54 15.58 21.45
CA THR A 410 4.15 16.92 21.55
C THR A 410 3.88 17.70 20.27
N GLY A 411 3.88 19.05 20.38
CA GLY A 411 3.64 19.90 19.21
C GLY A 411 4.66 19.64 18.10
N GLY A 412 4.19 19.55 16.87
CA GLY A 412 5.01 19.35 15.68
C GLY A 412 5.10 17.91 15.17
N THR A 413 4.66 16.91 15.93
CA THR A 413 4.69 15.51 15.46
C THR A 413 3.64 15.21 14.39
N GLY A 414 2.49 15.89 14.41
CA GLY A 414 1.51 15.86 13.32
C GLY A 414 2.11 16.41 12.02
N ASP A 415 2.80 17.56 12.09
CA ASP A 415 3.48 18.15 10.94
C ASP A 415 4.53 17.20 10.34
N LEU A 416 5.26 16.45 11.18
CA LEU A 416 6.20 15.43 10.72
C LEU A 416 5.49 14.30 9.96
N LEU A 417 4.36 13.82 10.48
CA LEU A 417 3.57 12.78 9.80
C LEU A 417 3.06 13.28 8.45
N ALA A 418 2.43 14.46 8.42
CA ALA A 418 1.93 15.06 7.18
C ALA A 418 3.06 15.26 6.15
N GLY A 419 4.23 15.71 6.59
CA GLY A 419 5.41 15.84 5.76
C GLY A 419 5.93 14.50 5.22
N ALA A 420 5.94 13.45 6.05
CA ALA A 420 6.33 12.11 5.63
C ALA A 420 5.36 11.55 4.58
N VAL A 421 4.04 11.71 4.78
CA VAL A 421 3.02 11.32 3.79
C VAL A 421 3.24 12.05 2.48
N ALA A 422 3.41 13.38 2.50
CA ALA A 422 3.65 14.18 1.30
C ALA A 422 4.93 13.74 0.56
N GLY A 423 5.99 13.45 1.29
CA GLY A 423 7.24 12.93 0.72
C GLY A 423 7.10 11.57 0.04
N LEU A 424 6.23 10.68 0.55
CA LEU A 424 5.95 9.38 -0.07
C LEU A 424 5.02 9.51 -1.28
N LEU A 425 4.02 10.38 -1.22
CA LEU A 425 3.17 10.71 -2.38
C LEU A 425 4.01 11.25 -3.53
N ALA A 426 4.94 12.17 -3.26
CA ALA A 426 5.82 12.73 -4.27
C ALA A 426 6.75 11.69 -4.91
N GLN A 427 7.04 10.60 -4.23
CA GLN A 427 7.78 9.46 -4.78
C GLN A 427 6.89 8.47 -5.55
N GLY A 428 5.62 8.81 -5.81
CA GLY A 428 4.68 8.02 -6.61
C GLY A 428 3.97 6.89 -5.85
N MET A 429 3.98 6.90 -4.51
CA MET A 429 3.16 5.97 -3.74
C MET A 429 1.68 6.40 -3.78
N THR A 430 0.78 5.43 -3.75
CA THR A 430 -0.65 5.72 -3.59
C THR A 430 -0.94 6.32 -2.22
N PRO A 431 -2.00 7.14 -2.06
CA PRO A 431 -2.40 7.66 -0.75
C PRO A 431 -2.55 6.59 0.33
N TRP A 432 -3.12 5.42 0.01
CA TRP A 432 -3.26 4.31 0.94
C TRP A 432 -1.90 3.76 1.41
N SER A 433 -1.03 3.40 0.49
CA SER A 433 0.29 2.85 0.81
C SER A 433 1.20 3.88 1.49
N ALA A 434 1.17 5.15 1.06
CA ALA A 434 1.94 6.24 1.66
C ALA A 434 1.51 6.49 3.12
N SER A 435 0.20 6.52 3.38
CA SER A 435 -0.36 6.70 4.72
C SER A 435 0.07 5.59 5.68
N ARG A 436 -0.05 4.33 5.25
CA ARG A 436 0.32 3.16 6.06
C ARG A 436 1.81 3.19 6.41
N LEU A 437 2.67 3.35 5.41
CA LEU A 437 4.12 3.38 5.62
C LEU A 437 4.55 4.58 6.47
N ALA A 438 4.02 5.79 6.22
CA ALA A 438 4.33 6.98 7.02
C ALA A 438 3.95 6.79 8.49
N CYS A 439 2.74 6.32 8.78
CA CYS A 439 2.31 6.04 10.15
C CYS A 439 3.24 5.04 10.84
N TYR A 440 3.56 3.92 10.20
CA TYR A 440 4.44 2.90 10.76
C TYR A 440 5.85 3.45 11.04
N VAL A 441 6.46 4.10 10.04
CA VAL A 441 7.81 4.70 10.18
C VAL A 441 7.84 5.75 11.30
N MET A 442 6.80 6.60 11.39
CA MET A 442 6.71 7.61 12.46
C MET A 442 6.60 6.98 13.85
N ARG A 443 5.85 5.87 14.01
CA ARG A 443 5.75 5.15 15.27
C ARG A 443 7.11 4.55 15.69
N VAL A 444 7.80 3.91 14.75
CA VAL A 444 9.14 3.34 15.00
C VAL A 444 10.15 4.45 15.29
N ALA A 445 10.17 5.52 14.49
CA ALA A 445 11.06 6.67 14.72
C ALA A 445 10.82 7.32 16.07
N GLY A 446 9.55 7.47 16.49
CA GLY A 446 9.19 8.00 17.80
C GLY A 446 9.70 7.15 18.95
N MET A 447 9.62 5.83 18.86
CA MET A 447 10.21 4.91 19.85
C MET A 447 11.74 5.05 19.92
N MET A 448 12.40 5.11 18.75
CA MET A 448 13.87 5.26 18.68
C MET A 448 14.30 6.59 19.32
N THR A 449 13.60 7.70 19.00
CA THR A 449 13.87 9.02 19.57
C THR A 449 13.62 9.04 21.08
N ALA A 450 12.55 8.42 21.56
CA ALA A 450 12.25 8.36 22.98
C ALA A 450 13.29 7.53 23.77
N ASN A 451 13.84 6.50 23.17
CA ASN A 451 14.93 5.72 23.77
C ASN A 451 16.22 6.54 23.91
N GLU A 452 16.45 7.53 23.03
CA GLU A 452 17.63 8.40 23.08
C GLU A 452 17.42 9.60 24.01
N PHE A 453 16.29 10.30 23.93
CA PHE A 453 16.03 11.58 24.61
C PHE A 453 15.08 11.46 25.81
N GLY A 454 14.43 10.32 25.99
CA GLY A 454 13.51 10.10 27.11
C GLY A 454 12.37 11.12 27.17
N PRO A 455 12.00 11.60 28.37
CA PRO A 455 10.93 12.60 28.53
C PRO A 455 11.21 13.96 27.88
N GLY A 456 12.45 14.23 27.52
CA GLY A 456 12.90 15.49 26.89
C GLY A 456 12.72 15.52 25.36
N LEU A 457 12.18 14.47 24.74
CA LEU A 457 11.96 14.38 23.29
C LEU A 457 11.23 15.62 22.75
N LEU A 458 11.78 16.21 21.70
CA LEU A 458 11.18 17.26 20.88
C LEU A 458 10.85 16.73 19.48
N ALA A 459 9.86 17.31 18.80
CA ALA A 459 9.55 16.95 17.42
C ALA A 459 10.77 17.11 16.47
N SER A 460 11.63 18.10 16.74
CA SER A 460 12.87 18.34 15.98
C SER A 460 13.92 17.22 16.09
N ASP A 461 13.82 16.33 17.06
CA ASP A 461 14.75 15.21 17.28
C ASP A 461 14.35 13.97 16.45
N VAL A 462 13.09 13.90 16.00
CA VAL A 462 12.53 12.74 15.29
C VAL A 462 13.06 12.56 13.87
N PRO A 463 13.27 13.61 13.04
CA PRO A 463 13.61 13.46 11.63
C PRO A 463 14.81 12.54 11.34
N PRO A 464 15.93 12.55 12.05
CA PRO A 464 17.02 11.59 11.83
C PRO A 464 16.60 10.13 12.04
N HIS A 465 15.66 9.89 12.96
CA HIS A 465 15.15 8.56 13.25
C HIS A 465 14.14 8.08 12.21
N ILE A 466 13.46 8.97 11.49
CA ILE A 466 12.63 8.61 10.32
C ILE A 466 13.50 7.88 9.29
N ALA A 467 14.66 8.43 8.94
CA ALA A 467 15.57 7.81 7.98
C ALA A 467 16.10 6.45 8.47
N ARG A 468 16.42 6.34 9.77
CA ARG A 468 16.88 5.07 10.36
C ARG A 468 15.77 4.02 10.40
N ALA A 469 14.55 4.41 10.79
CA ALA A 469 13.39 3.52 10.81
C ALA A 469 13.09 2.97 9.40
N LEU A 470 13.08 3.86 8.40
CA LEU A 470 12.89 3.46 7.01
C LEU A 470 14.00 2.50 6.55
N SER A 471 15.27 2.85 6.81
CA SER A 471 16.41 1.99 6.44
C SER A 471 16.32 0.59 7.04
N ASN A 472 15.86 0.47 8.29
CA ASN A 472 15.78 -0.83 8.98
C ASN A 472 14.73 -1.77 8.36
N ILE A 473 13.69 -1.23 7.71
CA ILE A 473 12.60 -2.01 7.12
C ILE A 473 12.71 -2.17 5.61
N THR A 474 13.59 -1.38 4.95
CA THR A 474 13.86 -1.46 3.51
C THR A 474 15.21 -2.10 3.19
N ALA A 475 16.01 -2.44 4.21
CA ALA A 475 17.30 -3.09 4.05
C ALA A 475 17.08 -4.60 3.81
N ASP A 476 17.03 -4.98 2.51
CA ASP A 476 17.33 -6.34 2.01
C ASP A 476 17.92 -6.30 0.59
#